data_724717814b834ea0afcb0a7a9b69499d
#
_entry.id   724717814b834ea0afcb0a7a9b69499d
#
_cell.length_a   1.000
_cell.length_b   1.000
_cell.length_c   1.000
_cell.angle_alpha   90.00
_cell.angle_beta   90.00
_cell.angle_gamma   90.00
#
_symmetry.space_group_name_H-M   'P 1'
#
loop_
_entity.id
_entity.type
_entity.pdbx_description
1 polymer ?
#
loop_
_entity_poly.entity_id
_entity_poly.type
_entity_poly.pdbx_seq_one_letter_code
_entity_poly.pdbx_strand_id
1 'polypeptide(L)'
;MIKKILQSIKIIKGGDWFIIILFCALIIISTKFLWNLPQGKYLEIYKNNEILATYSLNQKITKIIDGEKGETKITIDNGKVRFSSAPCAKKYCIHQGWINKANQIIICIPNKISISILGGKKNYDSINY
;
A
#
# COMPACT_ATOMS: atom_id res chain seq x y z
N MET A 1 0.69 6.03 -41.90
CA MET A 1 0.17 6.39 -40.58
C MET A 1 0.83 7.67 -40.00
N ILE A 2 2.14 7.78 -40.06
CA ILE A 2 2.90 8.95 -39.53
C ILE A 2 2.55 10.28 -40.20
N LYS A 3 2.32 10.31 -41.53
CA LYS A 3 1.94 11.53 -42.25
C LYS A 3 0.59 12.12 -41.80
N LYS A 4 -0.39 11.28 -41.44
CA LYS A 4 -1.68 11.73 -40.89
C LYS A 4 -1.56 12.36 -39.52
N ILE A 5 -0.66 11.82 -38.66
CA ILE A 5 -0.38 12.34 -37.32
C ILE A 5 0.27 13.73 -37.43
N LEU A 6 1.26 13.88 -38.31
CA LEU A 6 1.95 15.15 -38.55
C LEU A 6 1.02 16.24 -39.10
N GLN A 7 0.01 15.86 -39.92
CA GLN A 7 -0.98 16.78 -40.44
C GLN A 7 -1.99 17.25 -39.38
N SER A 8 -2.33 16.38 -38.43
CA SER A 8 -3.18 16.73 -37.27
C SER A 8 -2.50 17.72 -36.30
N ILE A 9 -1.15 17.66 -36.15
CA ILE A 9 -0.40 18.58 -35.31
C ILE A 9 -0.45 20.02 -35.82
N LYS A 10 -0.63 20.21 -37.14
CA LYS A 10 -0.74 21.54 -37.79
C LYS A 10 -2.05 22.30 -37.51
N ILE A 11 -3.04 21.59 -36.96
CA ILE A 11 -4.37 22.16 -36.61
C ILE A 11 -4.37 22.72 -35.17
N ILE A 12 -3.36 22.40 -34.37
CA ILE A 12 -3.25 22.83 -32.97
C ILE A 12 -2.89 24.32 -32.94
N LYS A 13 -3.81 25.16 -32.49
CA LYS A 13 -3.60 26.59 -32.25
C LYS A 13 -2.77 26.80 -30.99
N GLY A 14 -2.08 27.97 -30.89
CA GLY A 14 -1.23 28.29 -29.73
C GLY A 14 -1.94 28.16 -28.37
N GLY A 15 -3.26 28.35 -28.30
CA GLY A 15 -4.06 28.16 -27.12
C GLY A 15 -4.15 26.68 -26.66
N ASP A 16 -4.17 25.75 -27.61
CA ASP A 16 -4.26 24.33 -27.31
C ASP A 16 -2.96 23.83 -26.63
N TRP A 17 -1.82 24.37 -27.03
CA TRP A 17 -0.52 24.12 -26.39
C TRP A 17 -0.51 24.54 -24.91
N PHE A 18 -1.13 25.67 -24.60
CA PHE A 18 -1.24 26.14 -23.22
C PHE A 18 -2.08 25.18 -22.37
N ILE A 19 -3.20 24.71 -22.92
CA ILE A 19 -4.08 23.73 -22.24
C ILE A 19 -3.34 22.40 -22.03
N ILE A 20 -2.61 21.90 -23.03
CA ILE A 20 -1.83 20.66 -22.92
C ILE A 20 -0.76 20.77 -21.83
N ILE A 21 -0.01 21.87 -21.81
CA ILE A 21 1.03 22.09 -20.79
C ILE A 21 0.42 22.18 -19.40
N LEU A 22 -0.69 22.90 -19.24
CA LEU A 22 -1.41 23.00 -17.98
C LEU A 22 -1.88 21.63 -17.49
N PHE A 23 -2.44 20.82 -18.38
CA PHE A 23 -2.94 19.49 -18.05
C PHE A 23 -1.81 18.53 -17.69
N CYS A 24 -0.70 18.57 -18.42
CA CYS A 24 0.51 17.81 -18.09
C CYS A 24 1.08 18.22 -16.73
N ALA A 25 1.12 19.50 -16.42
CA ALA A 25 1.59 19.99 -15.11
C ALA A 25 0.68 19.50 -13.98
N LEU A 26 -0.64 19.55 -14.15
CA LEU A 26 -1.61 19.01 -13.18
C LEU A 26 -1.41 17.51 -12.93
N ILE A 27 -1.19 16.73 -13.99
CA ILE A 27 -0.95 15.28 -13.87
C ILE A 27 0.35 15.02 -13.08
N ILE A 28 1.44 15.75 -13.39
CA ILE A 28 2.73 15.60 -12.70
C ILE A 28 2.60 15.96 -11.22
N ILE A 29 1.90 17.05 -10.89
CA ILE A 29 1.65 17.46 -9.50
C ILE A 29 0.81 16.41 -8.78
N SER A 30 -0.26 15.93 -9.41
CA SER A 30 -1.14 14.91 -8.85
C SER A 30 -0.40 13.60 -8.58
N THR A 31 0.45 13.14 -9.51
CA THR A 31 1.23 11.91 -9.33
C THR A 31 2.25 12.05 -8.21
N LYS A 32 2.94 13.19 -8.10
CA LYS A 32 3.88 13.44 -6.98
C LYS A 32 3.17 13.47 -5.64
N PHE A 33 2.00 14.08 -5.56
CA PHE A 33 1.22 14.14 -4.33
C PHE A 33 0.70 12.77 -3.88
N LEU A 34 0.21 11.95 -4.84
CA LEU A 34 -0.31 10.60 -4.55
C LEU A 34 0.79 9.57 -4.24
N TRP A 35 1.99 9.75 -4.81
CA TRP A 35 3.07 8.78 -4.59
C TRP A 35 3.94 9.08 -3.37
N ASN A 36 3.80 10.26 -2.77
CA ASN A 36 4.61 10.68 -1.63
C ASN A 36 3.96 10.32 -0.29
N LEU A 37 3.41 9.10 -0.18
CA LEU A 37 2.91 8.58 1.07
C LEU A 37 4.04 8.48 2.10
N PRO A 38 3.86 8.98 3.32
CA PRO A 38 4.86 8.92 4.36
C PRO A 38 5.21 7.46 4.70
N GLN A 39 6.44 7.24 5.13
CA GLN A 39 6.85 5.92 5.62
C GLN A 39 6.04 5.54 6.86
N GLY A 40 5.69 4.28 6.96
CA GLY A 40 5.02 3.74 8.12
C GLY A 40 5.94 3.64 9.33
N LYS A 41 5.38 3.78 10.52
CA LYS A 41 6.09 3.63 11.80
C LYS A 41 5.63 2.42 12.59
N TYR A 42 4.37 2.08 12.47
CA TYR A 42 3.74 1.00 13.24
C TYR A 42 3.04 0.02 12.31
N LEU A 43 3.04 -1.23 12.70
CA LEU A 43 2.32 -2.33 12.09
C LEU A 43 1.20 -2.75 13.03
N GLU A 44 -0.02 -2.78 12.55
CA GLU A 44 -1.15 -3.42 13.20
C GLU A 44 -1.45 -4.74 12.51
N ILE A 45 -1.61 -5.77 13.31
CA ILE A 45 -2.00 -7.11 12.87
C ILE A 45 -3.43 -7.35 13.33
N TYR A 46 -4.27 -7.72 12.38
CA TYR A 46 -5.67 -8.02 12.63
C TYR A 46 -5.92 -9.51 12.43
N LYS A 47 -6.73 -10.08 13.30
CA LYS A 47 -7.30 -11.42 13.17
C LYS A 47 -8.82 -11.33 13.36
N ASN A 48 -9.58 -11.89 12.44
CA ASN A 48 -11.05 -11.80 12.44
C ASN A 48 -11.59 -10.36 12.54
N ASN A 49 -10.90 -9.39 11.95
CA ASN A 49 -11.23 -7.97 11.98
C ASN A 49 -10.97 -7.26 13.34
N GLU A 50 -10.38 -7.95 14.30
CA GLU A 50 -9.97 -7.38 15.59
C GLU A 50 -8.45 -7.18 15.62
N ILE A 51 -8.00 -6.14 16.33
CA ILE A 51 -6.57 -5.86 16.50
C ILE A 51 -5.97 -6.91 17.44
N LEU A 52 -5.11 -7.77 16.90
CA LEU A 52 -4.40 -8.77 17.67
C LEU A 52 -3.17 -8.18 18.37
N ALA A 53 -2.40 -7.37 17.66
CA ALA A 53 -1.17 -6.77 18.17
C ALA A 53 -0.69 -5.59 17.32
N THR A 54 0.08 -4.70 17.94
CA THR A 54 0.75 -3.57 17.28
C THR A 54 2.25 -3.68 17.52
N TYR A 55 3.04 -3.53 16.44
CA TYR A 55 4.50 -3.58 16.49
C TYR A 55 5.11 -2.34 15.86
N SER A 56 6.31 -1.95 16.30
CA SER A 56 7.10 -0.95 15.59
C SER A 56 7.74 -1.57 14.35
N LEU A 57 7.75 -0.85 13.23
CA LEU A 57 8.43 -1.29 12.01
C LEU A 57 9.96 -1.21 12.09
N ASN A 58 10.52 -0.48 13.07
CA ASN A 58 11.98 -0.31 13.22
C ASN A 58 12.70 -1.52 13.83
N GLN A 59 11.99 -2.62 14.07
CA GLN A 59 12.57 -3.82 14.64
C GLN A 59 12.67 -4.94 13.59
N LYS A 60 13.62 -5.85 13.79
CA LYS A 60 13.72 -7.05 12.97
C LYS A 60 13.13 -8.23 13.76
N ILE A 61 11.95 -8.67 13.33
CA ILE A 61 11.23 -9.73 14.04
C ILE A 61 10.37 -10.55 13.07
N THR A 62 10.23 -11.83 13.35
CA THR A 62 9.29 -12.72 12.68
C THR A 62 8.25 -13.19 13.69
N LYS A 63 6.98 -13.00 13.38
CA LYS A 63 5.85 -13.46 14.17
C LYS A 63 5.09 -14.55 13.45
N ILE A 64 4.70 -15.57 14.20
CA ILE A 64 3.84 -16.65 13.74
C ILE A 64 2.48 -16.43 14.38
N ILE A 65 1.45 -16.46 13.57
CA ILE A 65 0.05 -16.25 13.98
C ILE A 65 -0.78 -17.38 13.43
N ASP A 66 -1.52 -18.04 14.30
CA ASP A 66 -2.48 -19.06 13.91
C ASP A 66 -3.76 -18.41 13.36
N GLY A 67 -4.04 -18.67 12.10
CA GLY A 67 -5.28 -18.28 11.45
C GLY A 67 -6.23 -19.46 11.34
N GLU A 68 -7.36 -19.29 10.65
CA GLU A 68 -8.38 -20.34 10.50
C GLU A 68 -7.90 -21.57 9.71
N LYS A 69 -6.96 -21.40 8.79
CA LYS A 69 -6.43 -22.47 7.93
C LYS A 69 -5.02 -22.92 8.28
N GLY A 70 -4.44 -22.35 9.34
CA GLY A 70 -3.11 -22.69 9.81
C GLY A 70 -2.21 -21.46 10.02
N GLU A 71 -0.94 -21.74 10.29
CA GLU A 71 0.05 -20.72 10.65
C GLU A 71 0.38 -19.76 9.51
N THR A 72 0.44 -18.49 9.84
CA THR A 72 0.92 -17.41 8.97
C THR A 72 2.16 -16.79 9.60
N LYS A 73 3.24 -16.64 8.82
CA LYS A 73 4.48 -15.96 9.23
C LYS A 73 4.51 -14.55 8.68
N ILE A 74 4.69 -13.58 9.56
CA ILE A 74 4.85 -12.16 9.24
C ILE A 74 6.27 -11.77 9.61
N THR A 75 7.01 -11.22 8.67
CA THR A 75 8.39 -10.74 8.90
C THR A 75 8.43 -9.23 8.78
N ILE A 76 8.97 -8.58 9.81
CA ILE A 76 9.30 -7.16 9.85
C ILE A 76 10.83 -7.06 9.72
N ASP A 77 11.31 -6.23 8.81
CA ASP A 77 12.74 -5.96 8.61
C ASP A 77 12.96 -4.57 8.05
N ASN A 78 13.79 -3.76 8.71
CA ASN A 78 14.21 -2.43 8.24
C ASN A 78 13.06 -1.51 7.79
N GLY A 79 12.02 -1.37 8.61
CA GLY A 79 10.88 -0.50 8.31
C GLY A 79 9.91 -1.04 7.26
N LYS A 80 10.02 -2.32 6.90
CA LYS A 80 9.18 -3.02 5.94
C LYS A 80 8.56 -4.25 6.57
N VAL A 81 7.42 -4.67 6.06
CA VAL A 81 6.74 -5.89 6.49
C VAL A 81 6.19 -6.67 5.31
N ARG A 82 6.14 -7.99 5.44
CA ARG A 82 5.51 -8.91 4.48
C ARG A 82 4.95 -10.15 5.16
N PHE A 83 4.07 -10.84 4.48
CA PHE A 83 3.80 -12.24 4.76
C PHE A 83 4.92 -13.10 4.18
N SER A 84 5.63 -13.82 5.03
CA SER A 84 6.71 -14.74 4.62
C SER A 84 6.18 -16.13 4.29
N SER A 85 5.12 -16.56 4.98
CA SER A 85 4.42 -17.82 4.76
C SER A 85 2.96 -17.68 5.13
N ALA A 86 2.09 -18.33 4.38
CA ALA A 86 0.66 -18.41 4.68
C ALA A 86 0.07 -19.68 4.05
N PRO A 87 -0.95 -20.30 4.67
CA PRO A 87 -1.57 -21.55 4.20
C PRO A 87 -2.57 -21.34 3.06
N CYS A 88 -2.57 -20.19 2.39
CA CYS A 88 -3.46 -19.91 1.28
C CYS A 88 -2.97 -20.54 -0.03
N ALA A 89 -3.84 -21.25 -0.76
CA ALA A 89 -3.50 -21.98 -1.97
C ALA A 89 -2.88 -21.11 -3.07
N LYS A 90 -3.42 -19.90 -3.28
CA LYS A 90 -2.96 -18.97 -4.33
C LYS A 90 -1.83 -18.04 -3.88
N LYS A 91 -1.50 -18.01 -2.59
CA LYS A 91 -0.41 -17.21 -1.98
C LYS A 91 -0.37 -15.73 -2.36
N TYR A 92 -1.50 -15.12 -2.72
CA TYR A 92 -1.58 -13.72 -3.12
C TYR A 92 -1.04 -12.77 -2.04
N CYS A 93 -1.28 -13.06 -0.77
CA CYS A 93 -0.75 -12.28 0.35
C CYS A 93 0.78 -12.28 0.40
N ILE A 94 1.44 -13.39 0.01
CA ILE A 94 2.90 -13.50 -0.06
C ILE A 94 3.43 -12.78 -1.31
N HIS A 95 2.74 -12.92 -2.44
CA HIS A 95 3.14 -12.29 -3.71
C HIS A 95 3.09 -10.77 -3.69
N GLN A 96 2.31 -10.18 -2.79
CA GLN A 96 2.26 -8.74 -2.59
C GLN A 96 3.62 -8.16 -2.13
N GLY A 97 4.47 -9.01 -1.52
CA GLY A 97 5.83 -8.67 -1.16
C GLY A 97 5.94 -7.70 0.02
N TRP A 98 6.97 -6.86 0.00
CA TRP A 98 7.26 -5.92 1.06
C TRP A 98 6.44 -4.64 0.93
N ILE A 99 5.81 -4.23 2.03
CA ILE A 99 5.14 -2.94 2.17
C ILE A 99 5.83 -2.11 3.27
N ASN A 100 5.86 -0.78 3.12
CA ASN A 100 6.54 0.13 4.06
C ASN A 100 5.90 1.52 4.18
N LYS A 101 4.89 1.82 3.36
CA LYS A 101 4.24 3.13 3.39
C LYS A 101 3.00 3.10 4.28
N ALA A 102 2.71 4.24 4.91
CA ALA A 102 1.48 4.40 5.69
C ALA A 102 0.24 4.11 4.83
N ASN A 103 -0.79 3.57 5.45
CA ASN A 103 -2.06 3.16 4.83
C ASN A 103 -1.96 1.99 3.83
N GLN A 104 -0.81 1.32 3.73
CA GLN A 104 -0.73 0.06 2.99
C GLN A 104 -1.25 -1.09 3.83
N ILE A 105 -2.01 -1.97 3.19
CA ILE A 105 -2.66 -3.12 3.83
C ILE A 105 -2.42 -4.36 2.98
N ILE A 106 -2.11 -5.49 3.62
CA ILE A 106 -2.14 -6.81 3.00
C ILE A 106 -3.16 -7.67 3.74
N ILE A 107 -4.03 -8.33 3.01
CA ILE A 107 -5.10 -9.17 3.57
C ILE A 107 -4.93 -10.60 3.09
N CYS A 108 -4.91 -11.54 4.03
CA CYS A 108 -5.00 -12.97 3.77
C CYS A 108 -6.42 -13.46 4.09
N ILE A 109 -7.32 -13.32 3.13
CA ILE A 109 -8.76 -13.65 3.28
C ILE A 109 -8.97 -15.08 3.78
N PRO A 110 -8.35 -16.12 3.20
CA PRO A 110 -8.61 -17.51 3.63
C PRO A 110 -8.23 -17.77 5.08
N ASN A 111 -7.29 -17.00 5.63
CA ASN A 111 -6.79 -17.16 6.99
C ASN A 111 -7.30 -16.09 7.96
N LYS A 112 -8.13 -15.16 7.47
CA LYS A 112 -8.71 -14.02 8.20
C LYS A 112 -7.68 -13.20 8.98
N ILE A 113 -6.46 -13.08 8.42
CA ILE A 113 -5.38 -12.26 8.96
C ILE A 113 -5.11 -11.12 8.00
N SER A 114 -4.99 -9.90 8.52
CA SER A 114 -4.54 -8.74 7.77
C SER A 114 -3.49 -7.96 8.54
N ILE A 115 -2.65 -7.26 7.79
CA ILE A 115 -1.63 -6.35 8.31
C ILE A 115 -1.84 -4.98 7.71
N SER A 116 -1.77 -3.95 8.54
CA SER A 116 -1.93 -2.55 8.16
C SER A 116 -0.77 -1.72 8.69
N ILE A 117 -0.25 -0.82 7.87
CA ILE A 117 0.82 0.09 8.26
C ILE A 117 0.23 1.46 8.62
N LEU A 118 0.63 1.96 9.79
CA LEU A 118 0.28 3.30 10.27
C LEU A 118 1.47 4.25 10.16
N GLY A 119 1.21 5.50 9.75
CA GLY A 119 2.23 6.55 9.65
C GLY A 119 2.62 7.19 10.97
N GLY A 120 1.79 7.08 12.00
CA GLY A 120 2.00 7.63 13.34
C GLY A 120 1.25 6.83 14.39
N LYS A 121 1.49 7.16 15.67
CA LYS A 121 0.73 6.56 16.77
C LYS A 121 -0.73 7.02 16.61
N LYS A 122 -1.60 6.09 16.30
CA LYS A 122 -3.03 6.35 16.36
C LYS A 122 -3.37 6.53 17.84
N ASN A 123 -3.69 7.75 18.27
CA ASN A 123 -4.40 7.93 19.51
C ASN A 123 -5.79 7.34 19.25
N TYR A 124 -5.99 6.11 19.70
CA TYR A 124 -7.33 5.57 19.79
C TYR A 124 -8.05 6.34 20.87
N ASP A 125 -8.89 7.27 20.47
CA ASP A 125 -10.03 7.59 21.29
C ASP A 125 -10.90 6.35 21.28
N SER A 126 -10.79 5.57 22.34
CA SER A 126 -11.67 4.44 22.59
C SER A 126 -13.08 4.99 22.77
N ILE A 127 -13.86 5.02 21.70
CA ILE A 127 -15.29 5.17 21.80
C ILE A 127 -15.80 3.80 22.27
N ASN A 128 -15.91 3.66 23.57
CA ASN A 128 -16.67 2.58 24.18
C ASN A 128 -18.14 2.86 23.92
N TYR A 129 -18.79 1.99 23.15
CA TYR A 129 -20.23 1.81 23.19
C TYR A 129 -20.53 0.58 24.03
#